data_96cb173ded0f2c478e6eb77aa274f5a5
#
_entry.id   96cb173ded0f2c478e6eb77aa274f5a5
#
_cell.length_a   1.000
_cell.length_b   1.000
_cell.length_c   1.000
_cell.angle_alpha   90.00
_cell.angle_beta   90.00
_cell.angle_gamma   90.00
#
_symmetry.space_group_name_H-M   'P 1'
#
loop_
_entity.id
_entity.type
_entity.pdbx_description
1 polymer ?
#
loop_
_entity_poly.entity_id
_entity_poly.type
_entity_poly.pdbx_seq_one_letter_code
_entity_poly.pdbx_strand_id
1 'polypeptide(L)'
;MGAQLELIPHQEVVAPTVKPVSLQDRIDLAVDGIQGLIRSGRRLLIATSFGKDSSVMLALVIMAIRSLAERGHRVPTVHVMHADTGLHENPVVQAYAHRQIDAVRDFADAQNLPLKVWVASPGISNQYLVNMIGGRTVATVGGMDRKCQQSLKAAPLGKLRRAIAAELRQGMGLSYSPQKVVTLIATRRDESVARGAAMAARGESSMEPVNLEADSGGDYWVYSPLAEWGTMDVFSFIADVTNGRRRTYSDFAELTEVYRDAGGDCMVNLHLRGEGERRAACGQR
;
A
#
# COMPACT_ATOMS: atom_id res chain seq x y z
N MET A 1 38.87 53.19 28.31
CA MET A 1 38.82 51.75 28.65
C MET A 1 37.89 51.07 27.64
N GLY A 2 38.46 50.48 26.60
CA GLY A 2 37.72 49.76 25.57
C GLY A 2 37.69 48.27 25.92
N ALA A 3 36.49 47.69 26.02
CA ALA A 3 36.32 46.27 26.22
C ALA A 3 36.47 45.59 24.84
N GLN A 4 37.50 44.76 24.68
CA GLN A 4 37.62 43.84 23.56
C GLN A 4 36.60 42.72 23.71
N LEU A 5 35.68 42.62 22.76
CA LEU A 5 34.82 41.44 22.57
C LEU A 5 35.68 40.33 22.00
N GLU A 6 35.99 39.29 22.76
CA GLU A 6 36.56 38.04 22.28
C GLU A 6 35.49 37.29 21.47
N LEU A 7 35.74 37.15 20.17
CA LEU A 7 34.96 36.29 19.29
C LEU A 7 35.18 34.82 19.68
N ILE A 8 34.13 34.19 20.19
CA ILE A 8 34.12 32.75 20.43
C ILE A 8 34.33 32.05 19.07
N PRO A 9 35.34 31.18 18.94
CA PRO A 9 35.55 30.46 17.69
C PRO A 9 34.34 29.56 17.39
N HIS A 10 33.76 29.73 16.19
CA HIS A 10 32.74 28.83 15.70
C HIS A 10 33.35 27.42 15.60
N GLN A 11 32.97 26.53 16.54
CA GLN A 11 33.13 25.11 16.34
C GLN A 11 32.19 24.69 15.20
N GLU A 12 32.76 24.30 14.08
CA GLU A 12 32.01 23.57 13.03
C GLU A 12 31.45 22.30 13.68
N VAL A 13 30.15 22.31 13.94
CA VAL A 13 29.41 21.10 14.29
C VAL A 13 29.37 20.27 13.02
N VAL A 14 30.35 19.37 12.87
CA VAL A 14 30.31 18.35 11.83
C VAL A 14 29.12 17.45 12.15
N ALA A 15 27.99 17.69 11.47
CA ALA A 15 26.84 16.81 11.56
C ALA A 15 27.30 15.37 11.25
N PRO A 16 26.93 14.36 12.05
CA PRO A 16 27.31 12.99 11.77
C PRO A 16 26.81 12.63 10.36
N THR A 17 27.73 12.28 9.47
CA THR A 17 27.44 11.82 8.12
C THR A 17 26.78 10.43 8.26
N VAL A 18 25.48 10.40 8.49
CA VAL A 18 24.69 9.17 8.37
C VAL A 18 24.76 8.77 6.91
N LYS A 19 25.39 7.65 6.61
CA LYS A 19 25.42 7.10 5.25
C LYS A 19 23.98 6.96 4.77
N PRO A 20 23.64 7.47 3.59
CA PRO A 20 22.30 7.30 3.03
C PRO A 20 22.02 5.79 2.92
N VAL A 21 20.88 5.36 3.46
CA VAL A 21 20.43 3.96 3.38
C VAL A 21 20.24 3.62 1.90
N SER A 22 20.89 2.58 1.40
CA SER A 22 20.79 2.19 0.00
C SER A 22 19.40 1.60 -0.31
N LEU A 23 19.01 1.59 -1.59
CA LEU A 23 17.80 0.91 -2.02
C LEU A 23 17.82 -0.58 -1.64
N GLN A 24 18.99 -1.23 -1.75
CA GLN A 24 19.12 -2.64 -1.39
C GLN A 24 18.89 -2.86 0.11
N ASP A 25 19.44 -2.02 0.98
CA ASP A 25 19.21 -2.12 2.43
C ASP A 25 17.73 -1.96 2.79
N ARG A 26 17.02 -1.05 2.08
CA ARG A 26 15.57 -0.87 2.25
C ARG A 26 14.77 -2.09 1.81
N ILE A 27 15.17 -2.71 0.69
CA ILE A 27 14.57 -3.96 0.19
C ILE A 27 14.78 -5.08 1.21
N ASP A 28 16.01 -5.26 1.65
CA ASP A 28 16.37 -6.31 2.59
C ASP A 28 15.61 -6.14 3.91
N LEU A 29 15.55 -4.93 4.45
CA LEU A 29 14.77 -4.63 5.65
C LEU A 29 13.29 -4.97 5.50
N ALA A 30 12.68 -4.57 4.37
CA ALA A 30 11.26 -4.84 4.11
C ALA A 30 11.00 -6.35 3.93
N VAL A 31 11.86 -7.05 3.19
CA VAL A 31 11.77 -8.50 2.98
C VAL A 31 11.95 -9.25 4.30
N ASP A 32 12.93 -8.88 5.10
CA ASP A 32 13.19 -9.50 6.42
C ASP A 32 12.03 -9.27 7.39
N GLY A 33 11.45 -8.06 7.41
CA GLY A 33 10.27 -7.75 8.20
C GLY A 33 9.07 -8.63 7.81
N ILE A 34 8.78 -8.76 6.50
CA ILE A 34 7.71 -9.62 5.99
C ILE A 34 7.97 -11.08 6.35
N GLN A 35 9.20 -11.57 6.19
CA GLN A 35 9.59 -12.93 6.57
C GLN A 35 9.44 -13.15 8.09
N GLY A 36 9.79 -12.15 8.89
CA GLY A 36 9.62 -12.17 10.35
C GLY A 36 8.15 -12.36 10.75
N LEU A 37 7.23 -11.65 10.08
CA LEU A 37 5.79 -11.81 10.28
C LEU A 37 5.33 -13.24 9.96
N ILE A 38 5.77 -13.80 8.83
CA ILE A 38 5.41 -15.17 8.43
C ILE A 38 5.96 -16.19 9.42
N ARG A 39 7.23 -16.06 9.80
CA ARG A 39 7.87 -16.98 10.76
C ARG A 39 7.25 -16.93 12.16
N SER A 40 6.72 -15.78 12.56
CA SER A 40 5.97 -15.63 13.81
C SER A 40 4.55 -16.22 13.77
N GLY A 41 4.17 -16.88 12.65
CA GLY A 41 2.86 -17.52 12.47
C GLY A 41 1.74 -16.56 12.08
N ARG A 42 2.06 -15.33 11.69
CA ARG A 42 1.07 -14.36 11.22
C ARG A 42 0.55 -14.72 9.83
N ARG A 43 -0.69 -14.36 9.54
CA ARG A 43 -1.39 -14.50 8.25
C ARG A 43 -1.44 -13.14 7.58
N LEU A 44 -0.96 -13.07 6.35
CA LEU A 44 -0.81 -11.81 5.64
C LEU A 44 -1.96 -11.57 4.68
N LEU A 45 -2.54 -10.41 4.77
CA LEU A 45 -3.51 -9.85 3.85
C LEU A 45 -2.88 -8.62 3.17
N ILE A 46 -2.82 -8.60 1.87
CA ILE A 46 -2.14 -7.54 1.10
C ILE A 46 -3.22 -6.65 0.47
N ALA A 47 -3.33 -5.40 0.90
CA ALA A 47 -4.21 -4.44 0.24
C ALA A 47 -3.47 -3.79 -0.94
N THR A 48 -3.92 -4.06 -2.16
CA THR A 48 -3.31 -3.52 -3.38
C THR A 48 -4.30 -2.77 -4.25
N SER A 49 -3.86 -1.63 -4.78
CA SER A 49 -4.53 -0.91 -5.87
C SER A 49 -3.83 -1.12 -7.20
N PHE A 50 -2.74 -1.88 -7.22
CA PHE A 50 -1.80 -2.01 -8.34
C PHE A 50 -1.19 -0.67 -8.79
N GLY A 51 -1.28 0.39 -7.98
CA GLY A 51 -0.49 1.60 -8.16
C GLY A 51 0.98 1.36 -7.78
N LYS A 52 1.87 2.32 -8.10
CA LYS A 52 3.32 2.19 -7.93
C LYS A 52 3.77 1.64 -6.57
N ASP A 53 3.24 2.19 -5.48
CA ASP A 53 3.65 1.81 -4.13
C ASP A 53 3.14 0.40 -3.76
N SER A 54 1.89 0.09 -4.07
CA SER A 54 1.30 -1.22 -3.78
C SER A 54 1.85 -2.33 -4.67
N SER A 55 2.27 -2.02 -5.90
CA SER A 55 2.96 -2.98 -6.78
C SER A 55 4.35 -3.32 -6.26
N VAL A 56 5.11 -2.32 -5.79
CA VAL A 56 6.41 -2.55 -5.13
C VAL A 56 6.23 -3.38 -3.87
N MET A 57 5.27 -3.04 -3.01
CA MET A 57 4.97 -3.82 -1.80
C MET A 57 4.65 -5.28 -2.13
N LEU A 58 3.80 -5.53 -3.12
CA LEU A 58 3.45 -6.90 -3.54
C LEU A 58 4.68 -7.66 -4.09
N ALA A 59 5.54 -6.99 -4.85
CA ALA A 59 6.80 -7.58 -5.32
C ALA A 59 7.71 -7.98 -4.15
N LEU A 60 7.84 -7.14 -3.12
CA LEU A 60 8.62 -7.46 -1.91
C LEU A 60 8.03 -8.65 -1.14
N VAL A 61 6.69 -8.74 -1.05
CA VAL A 61 6.01 -9.92 -0.48
C VAL A 61 6.35 -11.17 -1.27
N ILE A 62 6.29 -11.12 -2.59
CA ILE A 62 6.65 -12.26 -3.46
C ILE A 62 8.12 -12.66 -3.25
N MET A 63 9.04 -11.70 -3.17
CA MET A 63 10.45 -11.98 -2.85
C MET A 63 10.59 -12.68 -1.50
N ALA A 64 9.88 -12.19 -0.47
CA ALA A 64 9.92 -12.75 0.88
C ALA A 64 9.41 -14.19 0.93
N ILE A 65 8.26 -14.50 0.31
CA ILE A 65 7.67 -15.85 0.31
C ILE A 65 8.50 -16.83 -0.51
N ARG A 66 9.04 -16.40 -1.67
CA ARG A 66 9.94 -17.24 -2.48
C ARG A 66 11.19 -17.63 -1.69
N SER A 67 11.87 -16.64 -1.12
CA SER A 67 13.06 -16.88 -0.31
C SER A 67 12.81 -17.80 0.89
N LEU A 68 11.63 -17.71 1.54
CA LEU A 68 11.25 -18.64 2.60
C LEU A 68 11.00 -20.05 2.05
N ALA A 69 10.30 -20.18 0.93
CA ALA A 69 10.01 -21.46 0.30
C ALA A 69 11.30 -22.16 -0.17
N GLU A 70 12.24 -21.43 -0.78
CA GLU A 70 13.56 -21.91 -1.20
C GLU A 70 14.40 -22.43 -0.03
N ARG A 71 14.21 -21.84 1.18
CA ARG A 71 14.84 -22.30 2.43
C ARG A 71 14.08 -23.44 3.12
N GLY A 72 13.03 -23.98 2.51
CA GLY A 72 12.23 -25.09 3.04
C GLY A 72 11.24 -24.70 4.15
N HIS A 73 10.98 -23.39 4.35
CA HIS A 73 9.97 -22.96 5.30
C HIS A 73 8.57 -23.12 4.72
N ARG A 74 7.63 -23.59 5.55
CA ARG A 74 6.22 -23.63 5.18
C ARG A 74 5.65 -22.22 5.19
N VAL A 75 5.30 -21.71 4.02
CA VAL A 75 4.63 -20.41 3.87
C VAL A 75 3.11 -20.63 3.89
N PRO A 76 2.37 -19.96 4.78
CA PRO A 76 0.91 -20.00 4.75
C PRO A 76 0.37 -19.23 3.55
N THR A 77 -0.89 -19.50 3.16
CA THR A 77 -1.56 -18.73 2.11
C THR A 77 -1.56 -17.23 2.44
N VAL A 78 -1.06 -16.44 1.50
CA VAL A 78 -1.07 -14.97 1.53
C VAL A 78 -2.24 -14.49 0.67
N HIS A 79 -3.08 -13.63 1.24
CA HIS A 79 -4.30 -13.14 0.60
C HIS A 79 -4.06 -11.76 0.02
N VAL A 80 -4.11 -11.66 -1.31
CA VAL A 80 -4.02 -10.36 -2.04
C VAL A 80 -5.42 -9.84 -2.25
N MET A 81 -5.71 -8.63 -1.77
CA MET A 81 -7.05 -8.02 -1.83
C MET A 81 -7.01 -6.77 -2.70
N HIS A 82 -7.88 -6.69 -3.68
CA HIS A 82 -8.09 -5.51 -4.54
C HIS A 82 -9.53 -5.01 -4.41
N ALA A 83 -9.72 -3.68 -4.41
CA ALA A 83 -11.04 -3.07 -4.51
C ALA A 83 -11.30 -2.65 -5.96
N ASP A 84 -12.19 -3.35 -6.63
CA ASP A 84 -12.71 -2.94 -7.93
C ASP A 84 -13.83 -1.93 -7.73
N THR A 85 -13.59 -0.68 -8.09
CA THR A 85 -14.55 0.42 -7.94
C THR A 85 -15.52 0.54 -9.12
N GLY A 86 -15.38 -0.32 -10.13
CA GLY A 86 -16.22 -0.34 -11.32
C GLY A 86 -16.16 0.98 -12.10
N LEU A 87 -17.32 1.53 -12.48
CA LEU A 87 -17.44 2.74 -13.29
C LEU A 87 -16.87 4.02 -12.65
N HIS A 88 -16.37 3.95 -11.41
CA HIS A 88 -15.82 5.11 -10.70
C HIS A 88 -14.31 5.26 -10.86
N GLU A 89 -13.64 4.29 -11.47
CA GLU A 89 -12.20 4.37 -11.76
C GLU A 89 -12.00 4.80 -13.23
N ASN A 90 -10.84 5.35 -13.51
CA ASN A 90 -10.42 5.58 -14.89
C ASN A 90 -10.39 4.22 -15.62
N PRO A 91 -11.05 4.06 -16.78
CA PRO A 91 -11.10 2.78 -17.50
C PRO A 91 -9.73 2.18 -17.82
N VAL A 92 -8.72 3.02 -18.10
CA VAL A 92 -7.35 2.57 -18.36
C VAL A 92 -6.74 1.97 -17.10
N VAL A 93 -6.89 2.65 -15.96
CA VAL A 93 -6.39 2.18 -14.66
C VAL A 93 -7.11 0.90 -14.23
N GLN A 94 -8.43 0.82 -14.45
CA GLN A 94 -9.21 -0.37 -14.15
C GLN A 94 -8.77 -1.57 -15.00
N ALA A 95 -8.65 -1.38 -16.31
CA ALA A 95 -8.20 -2.43 -17.22
C ALA A 95 -6.78 -2.89 -16.88
N TYR A 96 -5.89 -1.97 -16.55
CA TYR A 96 -4.55 -2.27 -16.04
C TYR A 96 -4.62 -3.13 -14.77
N ALA A 97 -5.41 -2.73 -13.77
CA ALA A 97 -5.53 -3.47 -12.52
C ALA A 97 -6.03 -4.90 -12.75
N HIS A 98 -6.99 -5.11 -13.66
CA HIS A 98 -7.47 -6.45 -14.02
C HIS A 98 -6.36 -7.31 -14.65
N ARG A 99 -5.57 -6.77 -15.58
CA ARG A 99 -4.40 -7.48 -16.13
C ARG A 99 -3.37 -7.84 -15.06
N GLN A 100 -3.13 -6.94 -14.10
CA GLN A 100 -2.23 -7.24 -12.98
C GLN A 100 -2.76 -8.31 -12.04
N ILE A 101 -4.08 -8.38 -11.83
CA ILE A 101 -4.72 -9.46 -11.06
C ILE A 101 -4.44 -10.81 -11.73
N ASP A 102 -4.64 -10.90 -13.05
CA ASP A 102 -4.38 -12.13 -13.80
C ASP A 102 -2.89 -12.47 -13.81
N ALA A 103 -2.01 -11.48 -14.01
CA ALA A 103 -0.56 -11.68 -13.94
C ALA A 103 -0.11 -12.24 -12.57
N VAL A 104 -0.70 -11.76 -11.46
CA VAL A 104 -0.39 -12.31 -10.12
C VAL A 104 -0.86 -13.75 -9.99
N ARG A 105 -2.04 -14.10 -10.50
CA ARG A 105 -2.57 -15.47 -10.49
C ARG A 105 -1.69 -16.41 -11.29
N ASP A 106 -1.42 -16.06 -12.55
CA ASP A 106 -0.59 -16.85 -13.45
C ASP A 106 0.83 -17.04 -12.89
N PHE A 107 1.41 -15.99 -12.32
CA PHE A 107 2.72 -16.08 -11.69
C PHE A 107 2.72 -16.97 -10.45
N ALA A 108 1.68 -16.87 -9.62
CA ALA A 108 1.54 -17.68 -8.43
C ALA A 108 1.42 -19.18 -8.80
N ASP A 109 0.61 -19.50 -9.79
CA ASP A 109 0.41 -20.86 -10.28
C ASP A 109 1.71 -21.41 -10.92
N ALA A 110 2.35 -20.63 -11.80
CA ALA A 110 3.59 -21.02 -12.46
C ALA A 110 4.76 -21.25 -11.49
N GLN A 111 4.80 -20.52 -10.36
CA GLN A 111 5.85 -20.62 -9.34
C GLN A 111 5.41 -21.45 -8.12
N ASN A 112 4.21 -22.04 -8.15
CA ASN A 112 3.61 -22.78 -7.03
C ASN A 112 3.68 -21.99 -5.70
N LEU A 113 3.34 -20.70 -5.76
CA LEU A 113 3.34 -19.82 -4.59
C LEU A 113 1.97 -19.83 -3.89
N PRO A 114 1.92 -19.81 -2.57
CA PRO A 114 0.67 -19.83 -1.81
C PRO A 114 0.00 -18.42 -1.80
N LEU A 115 -0.31 -17.88 -2.97
CA LEU A 115 -1.01 -16.61 -3.14
C LEU A 115 -2.47 -16.85 -3.54
N LYS A 116 -3.40 -16.12 -2.92
CA LYS A 116 -4.81 -16.13 -3.30
C LYS A 116 -5.30 -14.71 -3.51
N VAL A 117 -5.74 -14.40 -4.74
CA VAL A 117 -6.20 -13.06 -5.11
C VAL A 117 -7.71 -12.96 -4.95
N TRP A 118 -8.13 -11.90 -4.26
CA TRP A 118 -9.53 -11.57 -4.00
C TRP A 118 -9.86 -10.19 -4.57
N VAL A 119 -11.03 -10.08 -5.17
CA VAL A 119 -11.55 -8.81 -5.68
C VAL A 119 -12.81 -8.47 -4.89
N ALA A 120 -12.82 -7.29 -4.28
CA ALA A 120 -13.96 -6.75 -3.55
C ALA A 120 -14.61 -5.64 -4.37
N SER A 121 -15.91 -5.74 -4.62
CA SER A 121 -16.68 -4.69 -5.30
C SER A 121 -17.75 -4.12 -4.37
N PRO A 122 -18.06 -2.83 -4.48
CA PRO A 122 -19.14 -2.23 -3.72
C PRO A 122 -20.49 -2.81 -4.16
N GLY A 123 -21.31 -3.24 -3.21
CA GLY A 123 -22.70 -3.60 -3.49
C GLY A 123 -23.48 -2.38 -4.03
N ILE A 124 -24.59 -2.61 -4.73
CA ILE A 124 -25.40 -1.56 -5.38
C ILE A 124 -25.72 -0.42 -4.43
N SER A 125 -26.12 -0.73 -3.19
CA SER A 125 -26.44 0.28 -2.17
C SER A 125 -25.25 1.13 -1.72
N ASN A 126 -24.02 0.67 -1.97
CA ASN A 126 -22.78 1.35 -1.61
C ASN A 126 -22.11 2.02 -2.82
N GLN A 127 -22.66 1.86 -4.02
CA GLN A 127 -22.14 2.57 -5.19
C GLN A 127 -22.37 4.07 -5.03
N TYR A 128 -21.31 4.84 -5.20
CA TYR A 128 -21.33 6.29 -4.97
C TYR A 128 -22.33 7.01 -5.88
N LEU A 129 -22.37 6.67 -7.17
CA LEU A 129 -23.32 7.24 -8.12
C LEU A 129 -24.77 6.90 -7.76
N VAL A 130 -25.06 5.68 -7.34
CA VAL A 130 -26.41 5.28 -6.88
C VAL A 130 -26.82 6.10 -5.67
N ASN A 131 -25.90 6.35 -4.74
CA ASN A 131 -26.15 7.18 -3.57
C ASN A 131 -26.34 8.65 -3.93
N MET A 132 -25.63 9.17 -4.94
CA MET A 132 -25.81 10.53 -5.44
C MET A 132 -27.18 10.70 -6.12
N ILE A 133 -27.55 9.82 -7.03
CA ILE A 133 -28.84 9.84 -7.72
C ILE A 133 -29.99 9.69 -6.71
N GLY A 134 -29.82 8.82 -5.70
CA GLY A 134 -30.78 8.60 -4.62
C GLY A 134 -30.81 9.70 -3.54
N GLY A 135 -30.05 10.79 -3.70
CA GLY A 135 -30.02 11.91 -2.73
C GLY A 135 -29.37 11.57 -1.37
N ARG A 136 -28.67 10.43 -1.25
CA ARG A 136 -28.01 10.00 0.00
C ARG A 136 -26.64 10.61 0.23
N THR A 137 -26.01 11.09 -0.83
CA THR A 137 -24.72 11.76 -0.77
C THR A 137 -24.63 12.86 -1.81
N VAL A 138 -23.79 13.85 -1.54
CA VAL A 138 -23.54 14.97 -2.45
C VAL A 138 -22.15 14.83 -3.02
N ALA A 139 -21.94 15.24 -4.28
CA ALA A 139 -20.61 15.33 -4.85
C ALA A 139 -19.81 16.37 -4.08
N THR A 140 -18.74 15.91 -3.43
CA THR A 140 -17.83 16.82 -2.71
C THR A 140 -16.67 17.21 -3.59
N VAL A 141 -16.47 18.51 -3.77
CA VAL A 141 -15.34 19.08 -4.50
C VAL A 141 -14.16 19.24 -3.54
N GLY A 142 -13.03 18.61 -3.90
CA GLY A 142 -11.74 19.04 -3.36
C GLY A 142 -11.43 18.77 -1.89
N GLY A 143 -11.39 17.51 -1.47
CA GLY A 143 -10.55 17.10 -0.32
C GLY A 143 -11.18 17.17 1.07
N MET A 144 -12.37 17.69 1.26
CA MET A 144 -12.97 17.84 2.59
C MET A 144 -13.71 16.59 3.09
N ASP A 145 -14.30 15.80 2.20
CA ASP A 145 -14.99 14.56 2.59
C ASP A 145 -14.79 13.48 1.51
N ARG A 146 -14.11 12.40 1.88
CA ARG A 146 -13.77 11.29 0.98
C ARG A 146 -14.79 10.15 1.05
N LYS A 147 -16.09 10.47 1.08
CA LYS A 147 -17.18 9.47 1.10
C LYS A 147 -17.11 8.48 -0.05
N CYS A 148 -16.71 8.94 -1.25
CA CYS A 148 -16.48 8.05 -2.38
C CYS A 148 -15.41 7.00 -2.07
N GLN A 149 -14.26 7.39 -1.51
CA GLN A 149 -13.18 6.46 -1.16
C GLN A 149 -13.64 5.48 -0.08
N GLN A 150 -14.38 5.96 0.92
CA GLN A 150 -14.94 5.11 1.97
C GLN A 150 -15.91 4.07 1.40
N SER A 151 -16.85 4.48 0.57
CA SER A 151 -17.89 3.60 0.02
C SER A 151 -17.34 2.62 -1.02
N LEU A 152 -16.42 3.08 -1.88
CA LEU A 152 -15.96 2.31 -3.03
C LEU A 152 -14.74 1.42 -2.73
N LYS A 153 -13.88 1.82 -1.78
CA LYS A 153 -12.62 1.12 -1.49
C LYS A 153 -12.59 0.58 -0.05
N ALA A 154 -12.72 1.45 0.95
CA ALA A 154 -12.50 1.04 2.33
C ALA A 154 -13.57 0.07 2.86
N ALA A 155 -14.84 0.32 2.60
CA ALA A 155 -15.93 -0.53 3.07
C ALA A 155 -15.93 -1.94 2.43
N PRO A 156 -15.80 -2.11 1.09
CA PRO A 156 -15.67 -3.41 0.46
C PRO A 156 -14.44 -4.19 0.94
N LEU A 157 -13.26 -3.54 1.00
CA LEU A 157 -12.05 -4.19 1.51
C LEU A 157 -12.17 -4.58 2.98
N GLY A 158 -12.77 -3.72 3.81
CA GLY A 158 -13.02 -4.03 5.21
C GLY A 158 -13.97 -5.22 5.40
N LYS A 159 -15.02 -5.34 4.55
CA LYS A 159 -15.90 -6.51 4.53
C LYS A 159 -15.14 -7.77 4.13
N LEU A 160 -14.35 -7.71 3.05
CA LEU A 160 -13.54 -8.83 2.59
C LEU A 160 -12.51 -9.24 3.64
N ARG A 161 -11.77 -8.30 4.23
CA ARG A 161 -10.83 -8.56 5.31
C ARG A 161 -11.47 -9.34 6.46
N ARG A 162 -12.66 -8.90 6.92
CA ARG A 162 -13.39 -9.59 8.00
C ARG A 162 -13.82 -11.00 7.62
N ALA A 163 -14.23 -11.22 6.36
CA ALA A 163 -14.59 -12.54 5.87
C ALA A 163 -13.36 -13.48 5.87
N ILE A 164 -12.22 -13.03 5.34
CA ILE A 164 -10.98 -13.80 5.36
C ILE A 164 -10.52 -14.08 6.81
N ALA A 165 -10.58 -13.08 7.69
CA ALA A 165 -10.23 -13.27 9.10
C ALA A 165 -11.13 -14.29 9.80
N ALA A 166 -12.42 -14.36 9.45
CA ALA A 166 -13.34 -15.36 9.97
C ALA A 166 -12.99 -16.78 9.47
N GLU A 167 -12.66 -16.94 8.18
CA GLU A 167 -12.17 -18.21 7.62
C GLU A 167 -10.86 -18.66 8.33
N LEU A 168 -9.91 -17.73 8.49
CA LEU A 168 -8.66 -18.01 9.20
C LEU A 168 -8.89 -18.40 10.66
N ARG A 169 -9.84 -17.76 11.33
CA ARG A 169 -10.25 -18.11 12.71
C ARG A 169 -10.74 -19.53 12.81
N GLN A 170 -11.59 -19.97 11.88
CA GLN A 170 -12.08 -21.35 11.84
C GLN A 170 -10.93 -22.33 11.56
N GLY A 171 -10.05 -22.04 10.60
CA GLY A 171 -8.93 -22.92 10.23
C GLY A 171 -7.81 -22.98 11.29
N MET A 172 -7.59 -21.95 12.06
CA MET A 172 -6.55 -21.89 13.09
C MET A 172 -7.04 -22.38 14.47
N GLY A 173 -8.36 -22.42 14.70
CA GLY A 173 -8.96 -22.85 15.96
C GLY A 173 -8.36 -22.11 17.17
N LEU A 174 -7.92 -22.84 18.18
CA LEU A 174 -7.34 -22.29 19.42
C LEU A 174 -6.04 -21.51 19.20
N SER A 175 -5.36 -21.69 18.05
CA SER A 175 -4.13 -20.95 17.72
C SER A 175 -4.43 -19.55 17.15
N TYR A 176 -5.70 -19.22 16.90
CA TYR A 176 -6.09 -17.91 16.39
C TYR A 176 -5.95 -16.83 17.47
N SER A 177 -5.41 -15.70 17.03
CA SER A 177 -5.52 -14.44 17.76
C SER A 177 -5.59 -13.31 16.72
N PRO A 178 -6.36 -12.24 16.96
CA PRO A 178 -6.55 -11.16 15.98
C PRO A 178 -5.24 -10.56 15.49
N GLN A 179 -4.27 -10.36 16.37
CA GLN A 179 -2.93 -9.85 16.06
C GLN A 179 -2.13 -10.75 15.10
N LYS A 180 -2.57 -11.99 14.88
CA LYS A 180 -1.96 -12.89 13.91
C LYS A 180 -2.46 -12.65 12.49
N VAL A 181 -3.50 -11.84 12.29
CA VAL A 181 -4.00 -11.45 10.97
C VAL A 181 -3.56 -10.02 10.69
N VAL A 182 -2.55 -9.86 9.85
CA VAL A 182 -1.93 -8.56 9.58
C VAL A 182 -2.19 -8.14 8.14
N THR A 183 -2.73 -6.94 7.96
CA THR A 183 -2.91 -6.34 6.64
C THR A 183 -1.69 -5.50 6.28
N LEU A 184 -1.06 -5.81 5.16
CA LEU A 184 0.01 -4.99 4.60
C LEU A 184 -0.60 -3.89 3.74
N ILE A 185 -0.14 -2.66 3.97
CA ILE A 185 -0.51 -1.47 3.20
C ILE A 185 0.73 -0.73 2.72
N ALA A 186 0.65 -0.14 1.55
CA ALA A 186 1.77 0.53 0.89
C ALA A 186 1.82 2.03 1.22
N THR A 187 1.51 2.41 2.45
CA THR A 187 1.61 3.80 2.91
C THR A 187 3.04 4.19 3.17
N ARG A 188 3.40 5.43 2.79
CA ARG A 188 4.73 6.01 3.01
C ARG A 188 4.62 7.38 3.67
N ARG A 189 5.56 7.69 4.57
CA ARG A 189 5.63 9.01 5.22
C ARG A 189 5.90 10.14 4.21
N ASP A 190 6.67 9.83 3.16
CA ASP A 190 7.10 10.77 2.10
C ASP A 190 5.98 11.15 1.11
N GLU A 191 4.79 10.52 1.17
CA GLU A 191 3.69 10.86 0.24
C GLU A 191 3.16 12.29 0.44
N SER A 192 3.06 12.73 1.68
CA SER A 192 2.71 14.10 2.05
C SER A 192 2.95 14.33 3.55
N VAL A 193 3.14 15.60 3.93
CA VAL A 193 3.30 15.99 5.35
C VAL A 193 2.12 15.50 6.20
N ALA A 194 0.89 15.66 5.71
CA ALA A 194 -0.30 15.19 6.41
C ALA A 194 -0.32 13.66 6.58
N ARG A 195 0.14 12.91 5.56
CA ARG A 195 0.25 11.45 5.65
C ARG A 195 1.30 11.04 6.68
N GLY A 196 2.48 11.65 6.64
CA GLY A 196 3.56 11.38 7.59
C GLY A 196 3.13 11.65 9.04
N ALA A 197 2.46 12.78 9.30
CA ALA A 197 1.92 13.10 10.61
C ALA A 197 0.86 12.11 11.09
N ALA A 198 -0.07 11.72 10.20
CA ALA A 198 -1.10 10.73 10.52
C ALA A 198 -0.51 9.34 10.81
N MET A 199 0.50 8.90 10.05
CA MET A 199 1.21 7.63 10.31
C MET A 199 1.96 7.67 11.64
N ALA A 200 2.63 8.79 11.95
CA ALA A 200 3.31 8.97 13.22
C ALA A 200 2.34 8.92 14.41
N ALA A 201 1.20 9.59 14.31
CA ALA A 201 0.16 9.59 15.35
C ALA A 201 -0.40 8.19 15.63
N ARG A 202 -0.46 7.31 14.60
CA ARG A 202 -0.92 5.92 14.74
C ARG A 202 0.20 4.93 15.04
N GLY A 203 1.46 5.38 15.12
CA GLY A 203 2.61 4.51 15.35
C GLY A 203 2.95 3.59 14.18
N GLU A 204 2.46 3.88 12.96
CA GLU A 204 2.77 3.06 11.78
C GLU A 204 4.25 3.13 11.43
N SER A 205 4.86 1.97 11.18
CA SER A 205 6.29 1.86 10.83
C SER A 205 6.56 0.65 9.96
N SER A 206 7.80 0.56 9.46
CA SER A 206 8.32 -0.63 8.78
C SER A 206 8.91 -1.67 9.75
N MET A 207 8.78 -1.48 11.06
CA MET A 207 9.37 -2.37 12.07
C MET A 207 8.35 -3.35 12.63
N GLU A 208 7.21 -2.86 13.11
CA GLU A 208 6.21 -3.67 13.80
C GLU A 208 4.78 -3.33 13.34
N PRO A 209 3.88 -4.33 13.30
CA PRO A 209 2.47 -4.09 13.07
C PRO A 209 1.82 -3.29 14.19
N VAL A 210 0.88 -2.41 13.82
CA VAL A 210 0.08 -1.62 14.77
C VAL A 210 -1.41 -1.94 14.62
N ASN A 211 -2.16 -1.84 15.71
CA ASN A 211 -3.63 -1.95 15.66
C ASN A 211 -4.24 -0.56 15.43
N LEU A 212 -4.83 -0.34 14.25
CA LEU A 212 -5.45 0.94 13.89
C LEU A 212 -6.83 1.16 14.52
N GLU A 213 -7.42 0.14 15.12
CA GLU A 213 -8.74 0.18 15.77
C GLU A 213 -8.62 -0.02 17.29
N ALA A 214 -7.43 0.10 17.88
CA ALA A 214 -7.21 -0.14 19.32
C ALA A 214 -8.10 0.73 20.21
N ASP A 215 -8.23 2.02 19.89
CA ASP A 215 -9.03 2.98 20.66
C ASP A 215 -10.54 2.69 20.62
N SER A 216 -11.01 2.01 19.56
CA SER A 216 -12.42 1.59 19.40
C SER A 216 -12.67 0.16 19.85
N GLY A 217 -11.66 -0.54 20.41
CA GLY A 217 -11.74 -1.95 20.79
C GLY A 217 -11.80 -2.92 19.62
N GLY A 218 -11.46 -2.46 18.41
CA GLY A 218 -11.39 -3.30 17.21
C GLY A 218 -10.03 -3.96 17.02
N ASP A 219 -9.96 -4.86 16.03
CA ASP A 219 -8.78 -5.67 15.72
C ASP A 219 -8.38 -5.49 14.25
N TYR A 220 -7.80 -4.34 13.94
CA TYR A 220 -7.27 -4.06 12.60
C TYR A 220 -5.75 -3.85 12.66
N TRP A 221 -5.03 -4.96 12.60
CA TRP A 221 -3.57 -4.95 12.60
C TRP A 221 -3.02 -4.66 11.21
N VAL A 222 -2.15 -3.65 11.13
CA VAL A 222 -1.57 -3.13 9.88
C VAL A 222 -0.07 -3.12 9.98
N TYR A 223 0.59 -3.43 8.87
CA TYR A 223 2.03 -3.31 8.71
C TYR A 223 2.36 -2.55 7.42
N SER A 224 3.25 -1.57 7.50
CA SER A 224 3.62 -0.68 6.41
C SER A 224 5.09 -0.87 6.02
N PRO A 225 5.45 -1.89 5.21
CA PRO A 225 6.85 -2.21 4.90
C PRO A 225 7.57 -1.08 4.15
N LEU A 226 6.82 -0.18 3.51
CA LEU A 226 7.35 0.96 2.77
C LEU A 226 7.30 2.28 3.57
N ALA A 227 6.99 2.25 4.87
CA ALA A 227 6.78 3.46 5.68
C ALA A 227 7.90 4.49 5.53
N GLU A 228 9.14 4.05 5.50
CA GLU A 228 10.34 4.89 5.44
C GLU A 228 10.93 5.04 4.01
N TRP A 229 10.22 4.55 2.98
CA TRP A 229 10.68 4.66 1.60
C TRP A 229 10.39 6.05 1.03
N GLY A 230 11.38 6.63 0.35
CA GLY A 230 11.20 7.84 -0.45
C GLY A 230 10.55 7.54 -1.82
N THR A 231 10.05 8.58 -2.45
CA THR A 231 9.48 8.47 -3.81
C THR A 231 10.49 7.94 -4.81
N MET A 232 11.76 8.33 -4.68
CA MET A 232 12.84 7.86 -5.55
C MET A 232 13.16 6.38 -5.33
N ASP A 233 13.05 5.86 -4.10
CA ASP A 233 13.27 4.43 -3.83
C ASP A 233 12.25 3.57 -4.58
N VAL A 234 10.97 3.99 -4.57
CA VAL A 234 9.89 3.31 -5.29
C VAL A 234 10.14 3.29 -6.80
N PHE A 235 10.47 4.44 -7.39
CA PHE A 235 10.75 4.51 -8.82
C PHE A 235 12.03 3.77 -9.21
N SER A 236 13.06 3.78 -8.37
CA SER A 236 14.28 3.02 -8.59
C SER A 236 14.03 1.51 -8.57
N PHE A 237 13.17 1.03 -7.64
CA PHE A 237 12.75 -0.37 -7.63
C PHE A 237 11.97 -0.74 -8.91
N ILE A 238 11.01 0.10 -9.32
CA ILE A 238 10.25 -0.10 -10.57
C ILE A 238 11.20 -0.17 -11.77
N ALA A 239 12.15 0.76 -11.85
CA ALA A 239 13.16 0.76 -12.92
C ALA A 239 14.04 -0.51 -12.92
N ASP A 240 14.41 -1.02 -11.75
CA ASP A 240 15.15 -2.29 -11.63
C ASP A 240 14.35 -3.48 -12.19
N VAL A 241 13.04 -3.51 -11.93
CA VAL A 241 12.14 -4.55 -12.47
C VAL A 241 11.98 -4.38 -13.97
N THR A 242 11.67 -3.17 -14.46
CA THR A 242 11.47 -2.88 -15.89
C THR A 242 12.72 -3.17 -16.72
N ASN A 243 13.90 -2.93 -16.16
CA ASN A 243 15.19 -3.23 -16.81
C ASN A 243 15.65 -4.71 -16.63
N GLY A 244 14.79 -5.57 -16.07
CA GLY A 244 15.08 -7.00 -15.90
C GLY A 244 16.11 -7.33 -14.82
N ARG A 245 16.54 -6.34 -14.00
CA ARG A 245 17.46 -6.57 -12.87
C ARG A 245 16.78 -7.35 -11.74
N ARG A 246 15.46 -7.22 -11.62
CA ARG A 246 14.62 -7.94 -10.65
C ARG A 246 13.46 -8.59 -11.37
N ARG A 247 13.05 -9.78 -10.92
CA ARG A 247 11.91 -10.50 -11.46
C ARG A 247 10.81 -10.61 -10.42
N THR A 248 9.59 -10.24 -10.81
CA THR A 248 8.37 -10.35 -10.02
C THR A 248 7.20 -10.76 -10.93
N TYR A 249 5.97 -10.64 -10.50
CA TYR A 249 4.76 -11.03 -11.24
C TYR A 249 4.50 -10.19 -12.51
N SER A 250 5.15 -9.06 -12.66
CA SER A 250 5.03 -8.16 -13.83
C SER A 250 6.37 -7.47 -14.08
N ASP A 251 6.61 -7.02 -15.30
CA ASP A 251 7.78 -6.23 -15.67
C ASP A 251 7.63 -4.73 -15.36
N PHE A 252 6.45 -4.31 -14.94
CA PHE A 252 6.08 -2.91 -14.61
C PHE A 252 6.20 -1.90 -15.76
N ALA A 253 6.42 -2.33 -16.99
CA ALA A 253 6.49 -1.43 -18.14
C ALA A 253 5.16 -0.68 -18.30
N GLU A 254 4.04 -1.41 -18.31
CA GLU A 254 2.70 -0.85 -18.42
C GLU A 254 2.36 0.07 -17.23
N LEU A 255 2.83 -0.23 -16.02
CA LEU A 255 2.66 0.65 -14.85
C LEU A 255 3.23 2.04 -15.12
N THR A 256 4.41 2.09 -15.70
CA THR A 256 5.08 3.36 -16.04
C THR A 256 4.29 4.14 -17.08
N GLU A 257 3.72 3.45 -18.08
CA GLU A 257 2.87 4.07 -19.11
C GLU A 257 1.58 4.63 -18.54
N VAL A 258 0.86 3.85 -17.72
CA VAL A 258 -0.37 4.29 -17.05
C VAL A 258 -0.13 5.55 -16.22
N TYR A 259 1.01 5.64 -15.52
CA TYR A 259 1.35 6.84 -14.74
C TYR A 259 1.67 8.05 -15.62
N ARG A 260 2.29 7.84 -16.78
CA ARG A 260 2.58 8.90 -17.74
C ARG A 260 1.29 9.43 -18.40
N ASP A 261 0.39 8.53 -18.79
CA ASP A 261 -0.78 8.86 -19.62
C ASP A 261 -2.00 9.25 -18.78
N ALA A 262 -2.13 8.73 -17.55
CA ALA A 262 -3.29 8.97 -16.69
C ALA A 262 -3.38 10.40 -16.13
N GLY A 263 -2.40 11.26 -16.35
CA GLY A 263 -2.42 12.68 -15.93
C GLY A 263 -2.82 12.96 -14.48
N GLY A 264 -3.11 11.93 -13.72
CA GLY A 264 -3.41 12.01 -12.30
C GLY A 264 -4.81 12.47 -11.89
N ASP A 265 -5.78 12.61 -12.79
CA ASP A 265 -7.07 13.19 -12.46
C ASP A 265 -8.18 12.17 -12.15
N CYS A 266 -8.96 12.45 -11.09
CA CYS A 266 -10.18 11.73 -10.77
C CYS A 266 -11.30 12.16 -11.73
N MET A 267 -12.03 11.22 -12.35
CA MET A 267 -13.13 11.48 -13.27
C MET A 267 -14.21 12.42 -12.69
N VAL A 268 -14.47 12.33 -11.38
CA VAL A 268 -15.42 13.22 -10.69
C VAL A 268 -14.88 14.66 -10.61
N ASN A 269 -13.59 14.85 -10.55
CA ASN A 269 -12.96 16.17 -10.48
C ASN A 269 -12.72 16.81 -11.85
N LEU A 270 -12.64 16.00 -12.93
CA LEU A 270 -12.40 16.49 -14.29
C LEU A 270 -13.53 17.42 -14.77
N HIS A 271 -14.78 17.15 -14.39
CA HIS A 271 -15.94 17.94 -14.80
C HIS A 271 -16.21 19.18 -13.94
N LEU A 272 -15.52 19.32 -12.80
CA LEU A 272 -15.77 20.39 -11.83
C LEU A 272 -14.67 21.44 -11.77
N ARG A 273 -13.58 21.28 -12.52
CA ARG A 273 -12.42 22.20 -12.53
C ARG A 273 -12.12 22.72 -13.93
N GLY A 274 -11.97 24.05 -14.03
CA GLY A 274 -11.39 24.68 -15.21
C GLY A 274 -9.93 24.25 -15.43
N GLU A 275 -9.43 24.40 -16.66
CA GLU A 275 -8.17 23.83 -17.21
C GLU A 275 -6.84 24.11 -16.48
N GLY A 276 -6.83 24.57 -15.25
CA GLY A 276 -5.61 25.09 -14.59
C GLY A 276 -4.96 24.25 -13.46
N GLU A 277 -5.65 23.29 -12.86
CA GLU A 277 -5.10 22.58 -11.69
C GLU A 277 -5.13 21.04 -11.82
N ARG A 278 -4.01 20.44 -12.17
CA ARG A 278 -3.82 18.98 -12.18
C ARG A 278 -3.50 18.47 -10.78
N ARG A 279 -4.30 17.58 -10.24
CA ARG A 279 -4.02 16.82 -8.99
C ARG A 279 -4.15 15.32 -9.23
N ALA A 280 -3.31 14.55 -8.51
CA ALA A 280 -3.16 13.10 -8.65
C ALA A 280 -4.46 12.29 -8.58
N ALA A 281 -4.55 11.20 -9.32
CA ALA A 281 -5.68 10.27 -9.40
C ALA A 281 -6.11 9.69 -8.05
N CYS A 282 -7.36 9.26 -7.92
CA CYS A 282 -7.99 8.72 -6.70
C CYS A 282 -7.34 7.45 -6.09
N GLY A 283 -6.21 7.00 -6.55
CA GLY A 283 -5.41 5.91 -6.00
C GLY A 283 -3.98 6.31 -5.63
N GLN A 284 -3.61 7.57 -5.90
CA GLN A 284 -2.22 8.04 -5.78
C GLN A 284 -1.95 8.85 -4.51
N ARG A 285 -2.84 8.81 -3.52
CA ARG A 285 -2.63 9.48 -2.23
C ARG A 285 -2.82 8.52 -1.08
#